data_a7c994b9a2bfc7657f9d49d5099ae14e
#
_entry.id   a7c994b9a2bfc7657f9d49d5099ae14e
#
_cell.length_a   1.000
_cell.length_b   1.000
_cell.length_c   1.000
_cell.angle_alpha   90.00
_cell.angle_beta   90.00
_cell.angle_gamma   90.00
#
_symmetry.space_group_name_H-M   'P 1'
#
loop_
_entity.id
_entity.type
_entity.pdbx_description
1 polymer ?
#
loop_
_entity_poly.entity_id
_entity_poly.type
_entity_poly.pdbx_seq_one_letter_code
_entity_poly.pdbx_strand_id
1 'polypeptide(L)'
;MVGPSDDVIIRLLWMVALGEVLVVIALLVGVIALHFTKTLQLRHRNQFHATWRPLLVQSLTDSPHSIPLIRSRDILNFLFYWNYFHESLLGEDKIVGLNQLARLAGMDRAAKRFLKAKGLRKRLMAIITLGHLREQSAWDDLAALAQSTHPIVSLSAARALVDIDPKAALALITPWIGARADWSPPRVAALLSQAGSDLIAQPLSQAAMTAAPDMAMRLLHYLEVTRCTAALPAVRALLARESTDMAVRVACLKLIG
;
A
#
# COMPACT_ATOMS: atom_id res chain seq x y z
N MET A 1 25.77 -60.46 43.27
CA MET A 1 24.51 -60.92 42.70
C MET A 1 23.72 -59.65 42.32
N VAL A 2 23.71 -59.26 41.07
CA VAL A 2 22.90 -58.15 40.60
C VAL A 2 21.47 -58.70 40.47
N GLY A 3 20.50 -58.12 41.15
CA GLY A 3 19.13 -58.60 41.17
C GLY A 3 18.40 -58.27 39.84
N PRO A 4 17.36 -59.01 39.45
CA PRO A 4 16.64 -58.75 38.18
C PRO A 4 15.98 -57.38 38.11
N SER A 5 15.86 -56.62 39.23
CA SER A 5 15.44 -55.21 39.28
C SER A 5 16.47 -54.23 38.77
N ASP A 6 17.76 -54.55 38.91
CA ASP A 6 18.84 -53.62 38.49
C ASP A 6 18.96 -53.57 36.97
N ASP A 7 18.74 -54.70 36.28
CA ASP A 7 18.74 -54.78 34.81
C ASP A 7 17.61 -53.96 34.18
N VAL A 8 16.44 -53.88 34.81
CA VAL A 8 15.32 -53.10 34.31
C VAL A 8 15.60 -51.59 34.45
N ILE A 9 16.18 -51.17 35.60
CA ILE A 9 16.55 -49.78 35.85
C ILE A 9 17.64 -49.32 34.89
N ILE A 10 18.65 -50.16 34.63
CA ILE A 10 19.71 -49.85 33.67
C ILE A 10 19.16 -49.69 32.23
N ARG A 11 18.25 -50.58 31.80
CA ARG A 11 17.58 -50.43 30.49
C ARG A 11 16.76 -49.17 30.36
N LEU A 12 16.03 -48.81 31.42
CA LEU A 12 15.23 -47.56 31.47
C LEU A 12 16.14 -46.34 31.34
N LEU A 13 17.24 -46.28 32.08
CA LEU A 13 18.23 -45.21 32.00
C LEU A 13 18.84 -45.07 30.60
N TRP A 14 19.17 -46.22 29.95
CA TRP A 14 19.66 -46.22 28.57
C TRP A 14 18.61 -45.71 27.56
N MET A 15 17.33 -46.07 27.73
CA MET A 15 16.27 -45.58 26.85
C MET A 15 16.06 -44.07 27.01
N VAL A 16 16.11 -43.57 28.26
CA VAL A 16 15.98 -42.11 28.52
C VAL A 16 17.18 -41.36 27.93
N ALA A 17 18.42 -41.86 28.17
CA ALA A 17 19.62 -41.22 27.62
C ALA A 17 19.63 -41.23 26.08
N LEU A 18 19.18 -42.33 25.44
CA LEU A 18 19.03 -42.37 23.99
C LEU A 18 17.96 -41.40 23.50
N GLY A 19 16.85 -41.27 24.22
CA GLY A 19 15.79 -40.32 23.92
C GLY A 19 16.30 -38.88 23.97
N GLU A 20 17.06 -38.49 25.00
CA GLU A 20 17.67 -37.19 25.15
C GLU A 20 18.64 -36.88 24.00
N VAL A 21 19.50 -37.81 23.64
CA VAL A 21 20.45 -37.68 22.53
C VAL A 21 19.70 -37.45 21.22
N LEU A 22 18.62 -38.21 20.94
CA LEU A 22 17.80 -38.01 19.75
C LEU A 22 17.14 -36.65 19.67
N VAL A 23 16.62 -36.15 20.80
CA VAL A 23 16.02 -34.81 20.89
C VAL A 23 17.09 -33.76 20.60
N VAL A 24 18.28 -33.87 21.19
CA VAL A 24 19.37 -32.91 20.95
C VAL A 24 19.77 -32.90 19.47
N ILE A 25 19.91 -34.08 18.87
CA ILE A 25 20.22 -34.20 17.43
C ILE A 25 19.12 -33.59 16.56
N ALA A 26 17.85 -33.85 16.87
CA ALA A 26 16.71 -33.25 16.13
C ALA A 26 16.70 -31.72 16.22
N LEU A 27 16.97 -31.17 17.40
CA LEU A 27 17.08 -29.73 17.61
C LEU A 27 18.27 -29.15 16.84
N LEU A 28 19.43 -29.79 16.88
CA LEU A 28 20.62 -29.37 16.15
C LEU A 28 20.37 -29.34 14.62
N VAL A 29 19.78 -30.40 14.09
CA VAL A 29 19.39 -30.48 12.67
C VAL A 29 18.38 -29.36 12.33
N GLY A 30 17.41 -29.13 13.19
CA GLY A 30 16.43 -28.04 13.04
C GLY A 30 17.10 -26.65 12.97
N VAL A 31 18.02 -26.38 13.89
CA VAL A 31 18.78 -25.11 13.90
C VAL A 31 19.64 -24.96 12.66
N ILE A 32 20.36 -26.03 12.25
CA ILE A 32 21.17 -26.01 11.02
C ILE A 32 20.29 -25.77 9.79
N ALA A 33 19.15 -26.44 9.68
CA ALA A 33 18.22 -26.27 8.56
C ALA A 33 17.66 -24.84 8.49
N LEU A 34 17.29 -24.26 9.65
CA LEU A 34 16.85 -22.86 9.74
C LEU A 34 17.96 -21.88 9.37
N HIS A 35 19.18 -22.14 9.80
CA HIS A 35 20.34 -21.29 9.47
C HIS A 35 20.63 -21.35 7.96
N PHE A 36 20.60 -22.55 7.37
CA PHE A 36 20.84 -22.73 5.95
C PHE A 36 19.78 -22.08 5.07
N THR A 37 18.50 -22.21 5.44
CA THR A 37 17.39 -21.55 4.72
C THR A 37 17.48 -20.03 4.79
N LYS A 38 17.82 -19.46 5.95
CA LYS A 38 18.05 -18.02 6.11
C LYS A 38 19.24 -17.53 5.27
N THR A 39 20.34 -18.27 5.27
CA THR A 39 21.54 -17.90 4.51
C THR A 39 21.28 -17.93 3.00
N LEU A 40 20.54 -18.93 2.50
CA LEU A 40 20.13 -19.00 1.10
C LEU A 40 19.19 -17.85 0.71
N GLN A 41 18.23 -17.50 1.56
CA GLN A 41 17.36 -16.36 1.33
C GLN A 41 18.13 -15.03 1.30
N LEU A 42 19.10 -14.84 2.22
CA LEU A 42 19.94 -13.65 2.24
C LEU A 42 20.82 -13.55 1.00
N ARG A 43 21.46 -14.64 0.58
CA ARG A 43 22.27 -14.68 -0.65
C ARG A 43 21.42 -14.35 -1.88
N HIS A 44 20.24 -14.94 -1.98
CA HIS A 44 19.32 -14.68 -3.08
C HIS A 44 18.87 -13.22 -3.12
N ARG A 45 18.54 -12.64 -1.95
CA ARG A 45 18.18 -11.21 -1.82
C ARG A 45 19.35 -10.30 -2.21
N ASN A 46 20.57 -10.62 -1.76
CA ASN A 46 21.76 -9.83 -2.10
C ASN A 46 22.08 -9.89 -3.60
N GLN A 47 21.94 -11.05 -4.24
CA GLN A 47 22.07 -11.20 -5.69
C GLN A 47 21.01 -10.41 -6.44
N PHE A 48 19.76 -10.45 -5.96
CA PHE A 48 18.68 -9.64 -6.52
C PHE A 48 19.00 -8.14 -6.46
N HIS A 49 19.44 -7.66 -5.31
CA HIS A 49 19.86 -6.26 -5.13
C HIS A 49 21.04 -5.88 -6.03
N ALA A 50 22.07 -6.72 -6.11
CA ALA A 50 23.23 -6.47 -6.92
C ALA A 50 22.89 -6.36 -8.42
N THR A 51 21.87 -7.10 -8.88
CA THR A 51 21.41 -7.06 -10.28
C THR A 51 20.48 -5.89 -10.56
N TRP A 52 19.48 -5.66 -9.69
CA TRP A 52 18.39 -4.73 -10.00
C TRP A 52 18.63 -3.30 -9.54
N ARG A 53 19.41 -3.08 -8.47
CA ARG A 53 19.70 -1.73 -7.98
C ARG A 53 20.42 -0.86 -9.04
N PRO A 54 21.48 -1.34 -9.73
CA PRO A 54 22.10 -0.55 -10.78
C PRO A 54 21.14 -0.20 -11.91
N LEU A 55 20.29 -1.15 -12.34
CA LEU A 55 19.31 -0.92 -13.40
C LEU A 55 18.24 0.10 -13.01
N LEU A 56 17.77 0.05 -11.76
CA LEU A 56 16.84 1.05 -11.21
C LEU A 56 17.48 2.44 -11.16
N VAL A 57 18.75 2.54 -10.76
CA VAL A 57 19.49 3.81 -10.76
C VAL A 57 19.74 4.30 -12.17
N GLN A 58 20.15 3.43 -13.08
CA GLN A 58 20.39 3.78 -14.49
C GLN A 58 19.11 4.26 -15.17
N SER A 59 17.94 3.67 -14.86
CA SER A 59 16.67 4.08 -15.43
C SER A 59 16.24 5.52 -15.07
N LEU A 60 16.92 6.15 -14.10
CA LEU A 60 16.68 7.55 -13.73
C LEU A 60 17.35 8.54 -14.69
N THR A 61 18.37 8.11 -15.42
CA THR A 61 19.14 8.94 -16.36
C THR A 61 19.00 8.47 -17.80
N ASP A 62 18.84 7.17 -17.99
CA ASP A 62 18.84 6.55 -19.32
C ASP A 62 17.86 5.37 -19.37
N SER A 63 17.22 5.17 -20.52
CA SER A 63 16.34 4.01 -20.70
C SER A 63 17.18 2.74 -20.89
N PRO A 64 17.04 1.73 -20.02
CA PRO A 64 17.81 0.50 -20.14
C PRO A 64 17.44 -0.26 -21.42
N HIS A 65 18.43 -0.58 -22.22
CA HIS A 65 18.27 -1.27 -23.52
C HIS A 65 18.06 -2.79 -23.36
N SER A 66 18.45 -3.35 -22.24
CA SER A 66 18.33 -4.79 -21.96
C SER A 66 18.01 -5.04 -20.49
N ILE A 67 17.05 -5.91 -20.24
CA ILE A 67 16.58 -6.23 -18.89
C ILE A 67 16.69 -7.72 -18.65
N PRO A 68 17.27 -8.16 -17.52
CA PRO A 68 17.28 -9.56 -17.16
C PRO A 68 15.87 -10.09 -16.89
N LEU A 69 15.62 -11.35 -17.28
CA LEU A 69 14.35 -12.00 -17.04
C LEU A 69 14.08 -12.12 -15.53
N ILE A 70 12.92 -11.61 -15.09
CA ILE A 70 12.50 -11.72 -13.71
C ILE A 70 11.81 -13.07 -13.48
N ARG A 71 12.35 -13.85 -12.55
CA ARG A 71 11.72 -15.11 -12.14
C ARG A 71 10.44 -14.83 -11.36
N SER A 72 9.40 -15.66 -11.51
CA SER A 72 8.11 -15.49 -10.84
C SER A 72 8.19 -15.31 -9.31
N ARG A 73 9.18 -15.93 -8.66
CA ARG A 73 9.44 -15.80 -7.22
C ARG A 73 9.98 -14.40 -6.82
N ASP A 74 10.59 -13.68 -7.77
CA ASP A 74 11.27 -12.42 -7.53
C ASP A 74 10.40 -11.20 -7.87
N ILE A 75 9.26 -11.41 -8.55
CA ILE A 75 8.34 -10.34 -8.94
C ILE A 75 7.93 -9.48 -7.73
N LEU A 76 7.55 -10.11 -6.61
CA LEU A 76 7.12 -9.37 -5.42
C LEU A 76 8.26 -8.53 -4.82
N ASN A 77 9.48 -9.04 -4.85
CA ASN A 77 10.66 -8.31 -4.40
C ASN A 77 10.95 -7.13 -5.33
N PHE A 78 10.85 -7.34 -6.66
CA PHE A 78 11.00 -6.26 -7.62
C PHE A 78 9.97 -5.15 -7.38
N LEU A 79 8.68 -5.48 -7.28
CA LEU A 79 7.62 -4.51 -7.02
C LEU A 79 7.86 -3.73 -5.72
N PHE A 80 8.34 -4.41 -4.67
CA PHE A 80 8.66 -3.75 -3.40
C PHE A 80 9.77 -2.70 -3.57
N TYR A 81 10.89 -3.05 -4.23
CA TYR A 81 12.00 -2.13 -4.46
C TYR A 81 11.63 -1.02 -5.43
N TRP A 82 10.93 -1.35 -6.49
CA TRP A 82 10.50 -0.38 -7.49
C TRP A 82 9.55 0.66 -6.89
N ASN A 83 8.54 0.24 -6.11
CA ASN A 83 7.66 1.16 -5.38
C ASN A 83 8.45 2.02 -4.38
N TYR A 84 9.42 1.44 -3.65
CA TYR A 84 10.28 2.20 -2.75
C TYR A 84 11.08 3.29 -3.49
N PHE A 85 11.68 2.96 -4.64
CA PHE A 85 12.37 3.95 -5.46
C PHE A 85 11.40 5.03 -5.97
N HIS A 86 10.23 4.64 -6.43
CA HIS A 86 9.22 5.55 -6.93
C HIS A 86 8.74 6.56 -5.86
N GLU A 87 8.52 6.09 -4.63
CA GLU A 87 8.12 6.95 -3.50
C GLU A 87 9.27 7.83 -2.97
N SER A 88 10.53 7.40 -3.17
CA SER A 88 11.71 8.13 -2.70
C SER A 88 12.18 9.22 -3.68
N LEU A 89 11.68 9.22 -4.92
CA LEU A 89 12.12 10.14 -5.95
C LEU A 89 11.23 11.37 -6.00
N LEU A 90 11.86 12.53 -6.02
CA LEU A 90 11.24 13.82 -6.30
C LEU A 90 11.58 14.22 -7.74
N GLY A 91 10.57 14.31 -8.60
CA GLY A 91 10.70 14.80 -9.98
C GLY A 91 10.10 13.86 -11.03
N GLU A 92 9.23 14.41 -11.88
CA GLU A 92 8.49 13.66 -12.88
C GLU A 92 9.40 13.04 -13.96
N ASP A 93 10.47 13.73 -14.34
CA ASP A 93 11.41 13.26 -15.37
C ASP A 93 12.05 11.91 -15.03
N LYS A 94 12.39 11.72 -13.74
CA LYS A 94 12.98 10.48 -13.23
C LYS A 94 12.00 9.32 -13.17
N ILE A 95 10.72 9.62 -12.93
CA ILE A 95 9.64 8.64 -12.85
C ILE A 95 9.37 7.99 -14.20
N VAL A 96 9.53 8.72 -15.32
CA VAL A 96 9.28 8.20 -16.67
C VAL A 96 10.17 7.00 -16.97
N GLY A 97 11.48 7.12 -16.77
CA GLY A 97 12.42 6.01 -17.01
C GLY A 97 12.17 4.81 -16.08
N LEU A 98 11.84 5.08 -14.80
CA LEU A 98 11.52 4.05 -13.83
C LEU A 98 10.25 3.27 -14.23
N ASN A 99 9.21 3.97 -14.71
CA ASN A 99 7.99 3.38 -15.22
C ASN A 99 8.23 2.56 -16.50
N GLN A 100 9.08 3.06 -17.40
CA GLN A 100 9.45 2.34 -18.60
C GLN A 100 10.18 1.03 -18.28
N LEU A 101 11.13 1.04 -17.33
CA LEU A 101 11.79 -0.17 -16.84
C LEU A 101 10.78 -1.19 -16.32
N ALA A 102 9.82 -0.77 -15.50
CA ALA A 102 8.80 -1.67 -14.94
C ALA A 102 7.90 -2.27 -16.02
N ARG A 103 7.50 -1.49 -17.03
CA ARG A 103 6.70 -1.97 -18.17
C ARG A 103 7.48 -2.96 -19.03
N LEU A 104 8.75 -2.68 -19.36
CA LEU A 104 9.63 -3.59 -20.08
C LEU A 104 9.82 -4.91 -19.32
N ALA A 105 9.92 -4.84 -17.99
CA ALA A 105 10.01 -6.02 -17.12
C ALA A 105 8.66 -6.77 -16.96
N GLY A 106 7.57 -6.31 -17.58
CA GLY A 106 6.24 -6.94 -17.54
C GLY A 106 5.54 -6.82 -16.18
N MET A 107 5.89 -5.79 -15.40
CA MET A 107 5.33 -5.61 -14.04
C MET A 107 3.90 -5.11 -14.06
N ASP A 108 3.48 -4.40 -15.09
CA ASP A 108 2.08 -4.05 -15.36
C ASP A 108 1.18 -5.29 -15.38
N ARG A 109 1.56 -6.30 -16.18
CA ARG A 109 0.83 -7.58 -16.30
C ARG A 109 0.91 -8.41 -15.03
N ALA A 110 2.08 -8.41 -14.38
CA ALA A 110 2.25 -9.12 -13.12
C ALA A 110 1.41 -8.51 -11.99
N ALA A 111 1.37 -7.18 -11.89
CA ALA A 111 0.55 -6.46 -10.92
C ALA A 111 -0.95 -6.72 -11.14
N LYS A 112 -1.45 -6.67 -12.37
CA LYS A 112 -2.87 -7.03 -12.67
C LYS A 112 -3.24 -8.44 -12.19
N ARG A 113 -2.34 -9.41 -12.38
CA ARG A 113 -2.57 -10.77 -11.83
C ARG A 113 -2.60 -10.79 -10.30
N PHE A 114 -1.78 -9.95 -9.65
CA PHE A 114 -1.70 -9.89 -8.19
C PHE A 114 -2.89 -9.15 -7.55
N LEU A 115 -3.65 -8.33 -8.28
CA LEU A 115 -4.92 -7.77 -7.77
C LEU A 115 -5.89 -8.88 -7.33
N LYS A 116 -5.92 -10.00 -8.06
CA LYS A 116 -6.77 -11.16 -7.77
C LYS A 116 -6.16 -12.14 -6.75
N ALA A 117 -4.98 -11.86 -6.22
CA ALA A 117 -4.30 -12.75 -5.26
C ALA A 117 -5.02 -12.75 -3.90
N LYS A 118 -5.05 -13.92 -3.25
CA LYS A 118 -5.63 -14.07 -1.89
C LYS A 118 -4.81 -13.35 -0.81
N GLY A 119 -3.51 -13.16 -1.00
CA GLY A 119 -2.61 -12.55 -0.02
C GLY A 119 -2.68 -11.01 -0.03
N LEU A 120 -3.00 -10.41 1.11
CA LEU A 120 -3.11 -8.95 1.29
C LEU A 120 -1.86 -8.21 0.79
N ARG A 121 -0.66 -8.67 1.15
CA ARG A 121 0.61 -8.05 0.76
C ARG A 121 0.77 -7.98 -0.77
N LYS A 122 0.48 -9.07 -1.48
CA LYS A 122 0.56 -9.10 -2.95
C LYS A 122 -0.42 -8.14 -3.59
N ARG A 123 -1.66 -8.11 -3.06
CA ARG A 123 -2.71 -7.22 -3.55
C ARG A 123 -2.36 -5.75 -3.33
N LEU A 124 -1.87 -5.38 -2.15
CA LEU A 124 -1.46 -4.00 -1.87
C LEU A 124 -0.29 -3.56 -2.74
N MET A 125 0.74 -4.41 -2.92
CA MET A 125 1.84 -4.09 -3.83
C MET A 125 1.34 -3.89 -5.28
N ALA A 126 0.40 -4.70 -5.74
CA ALA A 126 -0.20 -4.55 -7.06
C ALA A 126 -0.97 -3.23 -7.21
N ILE A 127 -1.80 -2.88 -6.23
CA ILE A 127 -2.56 -1.63 -6.22
C ILE A 127 -1.63 -0.42 -6.33
N ILE A 128 -0.60 -0.36 -5.47
CA ILE A 128 0.38 0.74 -5.46
C ILE A 128 1.12 0.80 -6.80
N THR A 129 1.60 -0.35 -7.29
CA THR A 129 2.33 -0.40 -8.57
C THR A 129 1.49 0.10 -9.74
N LEU A 130 0.21 -0.30 -9.82
CA LEU A 130 -0.67 0.10 -10.92
C LEU A 130 -1.03 1.59 -10.86
N GLY A 131 -1.16 2.15 -9.65
CA GLY A 131 -1.29 3.59 -9.44
C GLY A 131 -0.07 4.34 -9.95
N HIS A 132 1.13 4.01 -9.47
CA HIS A 132 2.38 4.63 -9.89
C HIS A 132 2.66 4.49 -11.39
N LEU A 133 2.29 3.37 -12.02
CA LEU A 133 2.35 3.19 -13.46
C LEU A 133 1.31 3.99 -14.23
N ARG A 134 0.33 4.59 -13.55
CA ARG A 134 -0.85 5.23 -14.15
C ARG A 134 -1.53 4.30 -15.15
N GLU A 135 -1.77 3.05 -14.73
CA GLU A 135 -2.23 1.98 -15.61
C GLU A 135 -3.75 2.03 -15.80
N GLN A 136 -4.19 2.74 -16.83
CA GLN A 136 -5.60 2.99 -17.11
C GLN A 136 -6.44 1.70 -17.28
N SER A 137 -5.85 0.64 -17.82
CA SER A 137 -6.57 -0.64 -18.02
C SER A 137 -6.82 -1.42 -16.72
N ALA A 138 -6.35 -0.92 -15.57
CA ALA A 138 -6.66 -1.46 -14.23
C ALA A 138 -7.75 -0.65 -13.51
N TRP A 139 -8.30 0.39 -14.13
CA TRP A 139 -9.24 1.31 -13.51
C TRP A 139 -10.44 0.62 -12.87
N ASP A 140 -11.15 -0.24 -13.61
CA ASP A 140 -12.36 -0.90 -13.14
C ASP A 140 -12.08 -1.88 -11.99
N ASP A 141 -10.98 -2.64 -12.07
CA ASP A 141 -10.54 -3.53 -11.00
C ASP A 141 -10.19 -2.73 -9.72
N LEU A 142 -9.53 -1.57 -9.86
CA LEU A 142 -9.20 -0.67 -8.75
C LEU A 142 -10.44 0.01 -8.18
N ALA A 143 -11.40 0.44 -9.01
CA ALA A 143 -12.67 1.02 -8.58
C ALA A 143 -13.49 0.01 -7.75
N ALA A 144 -13.52 -1.25 -8.18
CA ALA A 144 -14.14 -2.32 -7.40
C ALA A 144 -13.44 -2.55 -6.06
N LEU A 145 -12.09 -2.51 -6.03
CA LEU A 145 -11.31 -2.65 -4.78
C LEU A 145 -11.46 -1.46 -3.84
N ALA A 146 -11.69 -0.25 -4.37
CA ALA A 146 -11.95 0.94 -3.55
C ALA A 146 -13.28 0.84 -2.78
N GLN A 147 -14.20 -0.01 -3.21
CA GLN A 147 -15.44 -0.33 -2.49
C GLN A 147 -15.28 -1.47 -1.46
N SER A 148 -14.10 -2.08 -1.37
CA SER A 148 -13.84 -3.17 -0.43
C SER A 148 -14.15 -2.75 1.02
N THR A 149 -14.64 -3.70 1.81
CA THR A 149 -14.85 -3.53 3.26
C THR A 149 -13.53 -3.45 4.04
N HIS A 150 -12.42 -3.86 3.45
CA HIS A 150 -11.11 -3.80 4.10
C HIS A 150 -10.51 -2.39 3.96
N PRO A 151 -10.36 -1.60 5.06
CA PRO A 151 -10.01 -0.18 4.99
C PRO A 151 -8.70 0.12 4.25
N ILE A 152 -7.67 -0.71 4.49
CA ILE A 152 -6.35 -0.52 3.86
C ILE A 152 -6.43 -0.76 2.37
N VAL A 153 -7.15 -1.80 1.92
CA VAL A 153 -7.30 -2.12 0.49
C VAL A 153 -8.07 -1.03 -0.22
N SER A 154 -9.22 -0.63 0.34
CA SER A 154 -10.09 0.37 -0.28
C SER A 154 -9.42 1.74 -0.39
N LEU A 155 -8.75 2.20 0.66
CA LEU A 155 -8.06 3.49 0.63
C LEU A 155 -6.82 3.46 -0.29
N SER A 156 -6.08 2.34 -0.33
CA SER A 156 -4.96 2.20 -1.27
C SER A 156 -5.44 2.18 -2.73
N ALA A 157 -6.57 1.54 -3.01
CA ALA A 157 -7.18 1.55 -4.34
C ALA A 157 -7.69 2.94 -4.73
N ALA A 158 -8.32 3.67 -3.80
CA ALA A 158 -8.72 5.05 -4.02
C ALA A 158 -7.52 5.95 -4.35
N ARG A 159 -6.38 5.77 -3.65
CA ARG A 159 -5.14 6.48 -3.96
C ARG A 159 -4.61 6.13 -5.35
N ALA A 160 -4.60 4.86 -5.71
CA ALA A 160 -4.16 4.43 -7.04
C ALA A 160 -5.03 5.01 -8.17
N LEU A 161 -6.34 5.14 -7.96
CA LEU A 161 -7.24 5.83 -8.90
C LEU A 161 -6.87 7.31 -9.06
N VAL A 162 -6.55 7.99 -7.95
CA VAL A 162 -6.07 9.40 -7.98
C VAL A 162 -4.73 9.53 -8.72
N ASP A 163 -3.82 8.56 -8.56
CA ASP A 163 -2.56 8.53 -9.33
C ASP A 163 -2.80 8.38 -10.84
N ILE A 164 -3.84 7.64 -11.24
CA ILE A 164 -4.18 7.37 -12.66
C ILE A 164 -4.87 8.57 -13.31
N ASP A 165 -5.99 9.02 -12.73
CA ASP A 165 -6.77 10.18 -13.17
C ASP A 165 -7.39 10.89 -11.95
N PRO A 166 -6.77 11.97 -11.44
CA PRO A 166 -7.26 12.65 -10.24
C PRO A 166 -8.69 13.17 -10.37
N LYS A 167 -9.06 13.68 -11.54
CA LYS A 167 -10.39 14.28 -11.76
C LYS A 167 -11.48 13.22 -11.75
N ALA A 168 -11.31 12.14 -12.53
CA ALA A 168 -12.26 11.04 -12.56
C ALA A 168 -12.34 10.32 -11.22
N ALA A 169 -11.19 10.13 -10.55
CA ALA A 169 -11.13 9.51 -9.22
C ALA A 169 -11.89 10.32 -8.18
N LEU A 170 -11.70 11.64 -8.10
CA LEU A 170 -12.40 12.49 -7.13
C LEU A 170 -13.92 12.44 -7.34
N ALA A 171 -14.40 12.46 -8.58
CA ALA A 171 -15.83 12.29 -8.85
C ALA A 171 -16.39 10.97 -8.28
N LEU A 172 -15.61 9.90 -8.35
CA LEU A 172 -15.99 8.58 -7.86
C LEU A 172 -15.90 8.45 -6.33
N ILE A 173 -14.79 8.93 -5.71
CA ILE A 173 -14.48 8.65 -4.30
C ILE A 173 -15.05 9.69 -3.32
N THR A 174 -15.41 10.90 -3.76
CA THR A 174 -15.90 11.96 -2.86
C THR A 174 -17.07 11.53 -1.97
N PRO A 175 -18.10 10.78 -2.47
CA PRO A 175 -19.16 10.27 -1.60
C PRO A 175 -18.63 9.33 -0.49
N TRP A 176 -17.61 8.55 -0.81
CA TRP A 176 -17.01 7.61 0.16
C TRP A 176 -16.15 8.33 1.20
N ILE A 177 -15.44 9.39 0.82
CA ILE A 177 -14.64 10.20 1.76
C ILE A 177 -15.51 10.73 2.90
N GLY A 178 -16.71 11.20 2.59
CA GLY A 178 -17.66 11.62 3.61
C GLY A 178 -18.25 10.49 4.44
N ALA A 179 -18.57 9.34 3.81
CA ALA A 179 -19.29 8.24 4.44
C ALA A 179 -18.37 7.26 5.22
N ARG A 180 -17.14 7.04 4.78
CA ARG A 180 -16.23 6.03 5.34
C ARG A 180 -15.48 6.52 6.57
N ALA A 181 -16.03 6.21 7.75
CA ALA A 181 -15.38 6.51 9.04
C ALA A 181 -14.17 5.60 9.33
N ASP A 182 -14.05 4.48 8.64
CA ASP A 182 -12.96 3.51 8.76
C ASP A 182 -11.68 3.92 7.99
N TRP A 183 -11.76 4.93 7.14
CA TRP A 183 -10.59 5.49 6.49
C TRP A 183 -9.81 6.41 7.43
N SER A 184 -8.52 6.18 7.54
CA SER A 184 -7.62 6.99 8.38
C SER A 184 -7.59 8.44 7.89
N PRO A 185 -8.00 9.45 8.72
CA PRO A 185 -8.06 10.85 8.31
C PRO A 185 -6.74 11.40 7.75
N PRO A 186 -5.55 11.13 8.35
CA PRO A 186 -4.29 11.62 7.79
C PRO A 186 -3.99 11.06 6.40
N ARG A 187 -4.39 9.81 6.12
CA ARG A 187 -4.19 9.20 4.82
C ARG A 187 -5.14 9.74 3.76
N VAL A 188 -6.38 10.05 4.15
CA VAL A 188 -7.33 10.74 3.25
C VAL A 188 -6.84 12.14 2.95
N ALA A 189 -6.36 12.89 3.93
CA ALA A 189 -5.77 14.21 3.73
C ALA A 189 -4.57 14.16 2.77
N ALA A 190 -3.68 13.17 2.93
CA ALA A 190 -2.55 12.97 2.03
C ALA A 190 -2.99 12.65 0.59
N LEU A 191 -4.02 11.80 0.40
CA LEU A 191 -4.62 11.49 -0.89
C LEU A 191 -5.20 12.74 -1.56
N LEU A 192 -5.92 13.56 -0.80
CA LEU A 192 -6.50 14.80 -1.30
C LEU A 192 -5.43 15.86 -1.64
N SER A 193 -4.40 15.98 -0.81
CA SER A 193 -3.25 16.85 -1.10
C SER A 193 -2.52 16.45 -2.37
N GLN A 194 -2.41 15.15 -2.63
CA GLN A 194 -1.81 14.60 -3.85
C GLN A 194 -2.66 14.91 -5.10
N ALA A 195 -4.00 14.89 -4.99
CA ALA A 195 -4.90 15.27 -6.07
C ALA A 195 -4.78 16.75 -6.46
N GLY A 196 -4.37 17.59 -5.52
CA GLY A 196 -4.22 19.03 -5.69
C GLY A 196 -5.44 19.85 -5.23
N SER A 197 -5.16 21.01 -4.61
CA SER A 197 -6.18 21.88 -4.01
C SER A 197 -7.27 22.30 -4.99
N ASP A 198 -6.89 22.59 -6.23
CA ASP A 198 -7.82 23.08 -7.24
C ASP A 198 -8.84 22.02 -7.67
N LEU A 199 -8.41 20.77 -7.75
CA LEU A 199 -9.28 19.66 -8.14
C LEU A 199 -10.22 19.19 -7.02
N ILE A 200 -9.82 19.33 -5.75
CA ILE A 200 -10.64 18.90 -4.60
C ILE A 200 -11.69 19.94 -4.19
N ALA A 201 -11.46 21.23 -4.48
CA ALA A 201 -12.30 22.34 -4.03
C ALA A 201 -13.78 22.12 -4.39
N GLN A 202 -14.06 21.95 -5.66
CA GLN A 202 -15.44 21.84 -6.16
C GLN A 202 -16.13 20.54 -5.70
N PRO A 203 -15.57 19.34 -5.87
CA PRO A 203 -16.23 18.09 -5.47
C PRO A 203 -16.54 18.05 -3.98
N LEU A 204 -15.57 18.42 -3.11
CA LEU A 204 -15.78 18.33 -1.66
C LEU A 204 -16.75 19.40 -1.16
N SER A 205 -16.67 20.64 -1.66
CA SER A 205 -17.60 21.70 -1.24
C SER A 205 -19.02 21.41 -1.70
N GLN A 206 -19.23 20.93 -2.93
CA GLN A 206 -20.56 20.53 -3.41
C GLN A 206 -21.13 19.37 -2.58
N ALA A 207 -20.31 18.35 -2.30
CA ALA A 207 -20.73 17.26 -1.44
C ALA A 207 -21.10 17.74 -0.02
N ALA A 208 -20.31 18.66 0.56
CA ALA A 208 -20.60 19.25 1.87
C ALA A 208 -21.92 20.03 1.91
N MET A 209 -22.30 20.67 0.79
CA MET A 209 -23.56 21.43 0.69
C MET A 209 -24.82 20.54 0.76
N THR A 210 -24.73 19.28 0.38
CA THR A 210 -25.87 18.35 0.27
C THR A 210 -25.82 17.21 1.30
N ALA A 211 -24.69 17.07 2.00
CA ALA A 211 -24.46 16.01 2.97
C ALA A 211 -25.19 16.26 4.31
N ALA A 212 -25.43 15.18 5.05
CA ALA A 212 -25.80 15.25 6.46
C ALA A 212 -24.72 15.96 7.28
N PRO A 213 -25.06 16.60 8.42
CA PRO A 213 -24.13 17.43 9.20
C PRO A 213 -22.79 16.77 9.52
N ASP A 214 -22.79 15.52 9.98
CA ASP A 214 -21.56 14.78 10.32
C ASP A 214 -20.64 14.56 9.13
N MET A 215 -21.24 14.27 7.97
CA MET A 215 -20.50 14.11 6.72
C MET A 215 -19.97 15.45 6.22
N ALA A 216 -20.78 16.52 6.28
CA ALA A 216 -20.40 17.86 5.88
C ALA A 216 -19.21 18.36 6.73
N MET A 217 -19.24 18.18 8.06
CA MET A 217 -18.12 18.53 8.94
C MET A 217 -16.83 17.79 8.56
N ARG A 218 -16.93 16.52 8.21
CA ARG A 218 -15.76 15.73 7.79
C ARG A 218 -15.17 16.24 6.49
N LEU A 219 -16.00 16.55 5.52
CA LEU A 219 -15.56 17.11 4.23
C LEU A 219 -14.92 18.50 4.41
N LEU A 220 -15.53 19.37 5.23
CA LEU A 220 -14.97 20.67 5.57
C LEU A 220 -13.63 20.56 6.30
N HIS A 221 -13.50 19.60 7.23
CA HIS A 221 -12.23 19.33 7.89
C HIS A 221 -11.13 18.95 6.90
N TYR A 222 -11.42 18.15 5.87
CA TYR A 222 -10.44 17.84 4.83
C TYR A 222 -10.06 19.06 4.00
N LEU A 223 -11.00 19.94 3.67
CA LEU A 223 -10.70 21.23 3.00
C LEU A 223 -9.80 22.12 3.85
N GLU A 224 -10.03 22.15 5.18
CA GLU A 224 -9.20 22.86 6.16
C GLU A 224 -7.77 22.31 6.19
N VAL A 225 -7.61 21.00 6.44
CA VAL A 225 -6.31 20.33 6.58
C VAL A 225 -5.48 20.43 5.29
N THR A 226 -6.13 20.36 4.12
CA THR A 226 -5.46 20.53 2.82
C THR A 226 -5.23 22.00 2.44
N ARG A 227 -5.66 22.95 3.29
CA ARG A 227 -5.59 24.41 3.05
C ARG A 227 -6.16 24.82 1.69
N CYS A 228 -7.31 24.25 1.36
CA CYS A 228 -7.95 24.45 0.07
C CYS A 228 -8.64 25.84 -0.02
N THR A 229 -7.89 26.89 -0.32
CA THR A 229 -8.42 28.26 -0.44
C THR A 229 -9.41 28.41 -1.59
N ALA A 230 -9.30 27.60 -2.63
CA ALA A 230 -10.23 27.59 -3.77
C ALA A 230 -11.67 27.20 -3.36
N ALA A 231 -11.87 26.53 -2.22
CA ALA A 231 -13.20 26.19 -1.69
C ALA A 231 -13.87 27.34 -0.91
N LEU A 232 -13.15 28.40 -0.54
CA LEU A 232 -13.68 29.51 0.31
C LEU A 232 -14.98 30.13 -0.18
N PRO A 233 -15.19 30.43 -1.49
CA PRO A 233 -16.46 30.97 -1.96
C PRO A 233 -17.65 30.05 -1.66
N ALA A 234 -17.49 28.77 -1.88
CA ALA A 234 -18.53 27.76 -1.62
C ALA A 234 -18.79 27.57 -0.12
N VAL A 235 -17.73 27.62 0.71
CA VAL A 235 -17.83 27.52 2.16
C VAL A 235 -18.57 28.77 2.74
N ARG A 236 -18.31 29.97 2.21
CA ARG A 236 -19.05 31.19 2.59
C ARG A 236 -20.53 31.10 2.20
N ALA A 237 -20.83 30.53 1.02
CA ALA A 237 -22.21 30.31 0.60
C ALA A 237 -22.93 29.31 1.51
N LEU A 238 -22.23 28.26 1.96
CA LEU A 238 -22.77 27.28 2.93
C LEU A 238 -23.03 27.93 4.29
N LEU A 239 -22.11 28.78 4.77
CA LEU A 239 -22.25 29.50 6.03
C LEU A 239 -23.46 30.49 6.01
N ALA A 240 -23.73 31.08 4.87
CA ALA A 240 -24.84 32.06 4.71
C ALA A 240 -26.23 31.41 4.66
N ARG A 241 -26.33 30.08 4.52
CA ARG A 241 -27.62 29.40 4.53
C ARG A 241 -28.21 29.34 5.95
N GLU A 242 -29.43 29.82 6.13
CA GLU A 242 -30.13 29.79 7.44
C GLU A 242 -30.35 28.38 7.97
N SER A 243 -30.57 27.40 7.07
CA SER A 243 -30.79 25.97 7.39
C SER A 243 -29.53 25.20 7.77
N THR A 244 -28.35 25.84 7.80
CA THR A 244 -27.09 25.18 8.10
C THR A 244 -27.00 24.87 9.61
N ASP A 245 -26.69 23.62 9.92
CA ASP A 245 -26.47 23.14 11.30
C ASP A 245 -25.37 23.95 12.01
N MET A 246 -25.51 24.17 13.32
CA MET A 246 -24.57 24.98 14.10
C MET A 246 -23.15 24.41 14.08
N ALA A 247 -22.98 23.10 14.14
CA ALA A 247 -21.66 22.45 14.08
C ALA A 247 -21.00 22.66 12.72
N VAL A 248 -21.76 22.59 11.62
CA VAL A 248 -21.30 22.87 10.27
C VAL A 248 -20.88 24.33 10.12
N ARG A 249 -21.66 25.27 10.71
CA ARG A 249 -21.29 26.70 10.72
C ARG A 249 -19.96 26.97 11.42
N VAL A 250 -19.72 26.30 12.57
CA VAL A 250 -18.43 26.38 13.27
C VAL A 250 -17.30 25.84 12.42
N ALA A 251 -17.50 24.71 11.72
CA ALA A 251 -16.50 24.17 10.81
C ALA A 251 -16.19 25.11 9.64
N CYS A 252 -17.22 25.76 9.06
CA CYS A 252 -17.03 26.78 8.02
C CYS A 252 -16.20 27.98 8.54
N LEU A 253 -16.48 28.46 9.75
CA LEU A 253 -15.73 29.58 10.34
C LEU A 253 -14.25 29.23 10.56
N LYS A 254 -13.94 28.02 11.03
CA LYS A 254 -12.55 27.55 11.19
C LYS A 254 -11.77 27.52 9.88
N LEU A 255 -12.46 27.21 8.77
CA LEU A 255 -11.82 27.15 7.45
C LEU A 255 -11.59 28.55 6.84
N ILE A 256 -12.39 29.56 7.24
CA ILE A 256 -12.31 30.93 6.74
C ILE A 256 -11.29 31.77 7.51
N GLY A 257 -11.08 31.45 8.82
CA GLY A 257 -10.16 32.19 9.71
C GLY A 257 -8.76 31.70 9.63
#